data_216fd81201b7eecd43c0129a1a9a6cf4
#
_entry.id   216fd81201b7eecd43c0129a1a9a6cf4
#
_cell.length_a   1.000
_cell.length_b   1.000
_cell.length_c   1.000
_cell.angle_alpha   90.00
_cell.angle_beta   90.00
_cell.angle_gamma   90.00
#
_symmetry.space_group_name_H-M   'P 1'
#
loop_
_entity.id
_entity.type
_entity.pdbx_description
1 polymer ?
#
loop_
_entity_poly.entity_id
_entity_poly.type
_entity_poly.pdbx_seq_one_letter_code
_entity_poly.pdbx_strand_id
1 'polypeptide(L)'
;MTTEAYVRALQAPDFSSAEQWQAALHSSGAERQRILAHCRAIIQNYDIVELTTQIIEQVRRLDVPLHGLWAVRSSATNEDGPHASFAGVYCTRLGIPLEEIGSSVKDLWLSIWDERVLNYHAASGLSETAPTMAVVIQPLLEAQAAGVAYSVHPLMGRATQVMINAVAGLAAALVDGSATPDQYVVEIAENSQPVRISERIIVGQTQALRMTNQGLRSMPLLSETVGCAVLSDDRLFALARAAKQIEKAFGHPVDLEWLYDERGLWLLQARPISGLAGPRRLTNDDCEWSRANFKETLPELPSPLGLSFLEQFMDRYIVAPYRRLGC
;
A
#
# COMPACT_ATOMS: atom_id res chain seq x y z
N MET A 1 -6.12 18.43 -0.72
CA MET A 1 -5.32 19.46 -0.01
C MET A 1 -3.91 19.46 -0.59
N THR A 2 -3.37 20.60 -0.90
CA THR A 2 -2.07 20.75 -1.58
C THR A 2 -0.89 20.68 -0.61
N THR A 3 0.33 20.48 -1.15
CA THR A 3 1.58 20.53 -0.38
C THR A 3 1.84 21.89 0.27
N GLU A 4 1.22 22.96 -0.23
CA GLU A 4 1.38 24.33 0.30
C GLU A 4 0.94 24.45 1.75
N ALA A 5 -0.12 23.73 2.16
CA ALA A 5 -0.58 23.73 3.55
C ALA A 5 0.48 23.07 4.48
N TYR A 6 1.14 22.01 4.04
CA TYR A 6 2.25 21.40 4.76
C TYR A 6 3.44 22.36 4.90
N VAL A 7 3.81 23.02 3.80
CA VAL A 7 4.90 24.01 3.81
C VAL A 7 4.62 25.14 4.78
N ARG A 8 3.38 25.65 4.83
CA ARG A 8 2.97 26.67 5.81
C ARG A 8 3.10 26.16 7.26
N ALA A 9 2.75 24.91 7.52
CA ALA A 9 2.86 24.33 8.87
C ALA A 9 4.30 24.23 9.37
N LEU A 10 5.28 24.24 8.44
CA LEU A 10 6.70 24.23 8.74
C LEU A 10 7.33 25.64 8.74
N GLN A 11 6.54 26.70 8.53
CA GLN A 11 7.05 28.07 8.61
C GLN A 11 7.22 28.50 10.09
N ALA A 12 8.43 28.37 10.59
CA ALA A 12 8.83 28.89 11.90
C ALA A 12 10.07 29.78 11.72
N PRO A 13 10.27 30.80 12.59
CA PRO A 13 11.51 31.60 12.56
C PRO A 13 12.74 30.68 12.64
N ASP A 14 13.71 30.92 11.76
CA ASP A 14 14.97 30.20 11.71
C ASP A 14 14.85 28.69 11.45
N PHE A 15 13.74 28.22 10.86
CA PHE A 15 13.52 26.81 10.50
C PHE A 15 13.55 26.60 8.98
N SER A 16 14.43 25.72 8.52
CA SER A 16 14.50 25.23 7.15
C SER A 16 14.25 23.72 7.13
N SER A 17 13.12 23.29 6.59
CA SER A 17 12.78 21.87 6.47
C SER A 17 13.82 21.09 5.64
N ALA A 18 14.39 21.72 4.61
CA ALA A 18 15.40 21.10 3.77
C ALA A 18 16.72 20.86 4.53
N GLU A 19 17.17 21.84 5.32
CA GLU A 19 18.39 21.70 6.14
C GLU A 19 18.19 20.65 7.24
N GLN A 20 17.02 20.66 7.91
CA GLN A 20 16.73 19.68 8.94
C GLN A 20 16.62 18.26 8.38
N TRP A 21 16.05 18.10 7.18
CA TRP A 21 15.99 16.83 6.49
C TRP A 21 17.37 16.26 6.19
N GLN A 22 18.24 17.08 5.60
CA GLN A 22 19.63 16.69 5.32
C GLN A 22 20.41 16.36 6.60
N ALA A 23 20.29 17.21 7.63
CA ALA A 23 20.90 16.95 8.91
C ALA A 23 20.42 15.61 9.52
N ALA A 24 19.11 15.29 9.42
CA ALA A 24 18.57 14.03 9.89
C ALA A 24 19.06 12.83 9.08
N LEU A 25 19.22 12.95 7.75
CA LEU A 25 19.76 11.89 6.89
C LEU A 25 21.22 11.56 7.25
N HIS A 26 22.03 12.57 7.53
CA HIS A 26 23.48 12.41 7.79
C HIS A 26 23.82 12.19 9.28
N SER A 27 22.86 12.29 10.19
CA SER A 27 23.02 12.05 11.62
C SER A 27 22.57 10.65 12.03
N SER A 28 22.89 10.23 13.25
CA SER A 28 22.47 8.96 13.84
C SER A 28 22.22 9.08 15.34
N GLY A 29 21.58 8.08 15.91
CA GLY A 29 21.37 7.98 17.35
C GLY A 29 20.65 9.20 17.95
N ALA A 30 21.16 9.71 19.07
CA ALA A 30 20.53 10.79 19.84
C ALA A 30 20.42 12.11 19.07
N GLU A 31 21.35 12.41 18.16
CA GLU A 31 21.31 13.64 17.36
C GLU A 31 20.14 13.59 16.36
N ARG A 32 20.02 12.49 15.60
CA ARG A 32 18.88 12.28 14.71
C ARG A 32 17.56 12.40 15.45
N GLN A 33 17.44 11.77 16.61
CA GLN A 33 16.21 11.83 17.42
C GLN A 33 15.86 13.26 17.87
N ARG A 34 16.86 14.09 18.20
CA ARG A 34 16.63 15.52 18.53
C ARG A 34 16.08 16.29 17.34
N ILE A 35 16.66 16.09 16.14
CA ILE A 35 16.22 16.75 14.92
C ILE A 35 14.77 16.37 14.61
N LEU A 36 14.46 15.06 14.61
CA LEU A 36 13.10 14.55 14.36
C LEU A 36 12.10 15.10 15.39
N ALA A 37 12.46 15.09 16.66
CA ALA A 37 11.61 15.62 17.73
C ALA A 37 11.33 17.12 17.55
N HIS A 38 12.33 17.89 17.13
CA HIS A 38 12.17 19.32 16.86
C HIS A 38 11.22 19.57 15.69
N CYS A 39 11.39 18.90 14.56
CA CYS A 39 10.52 19.00 13.39
C CYS A 39 9.07 18.59 13.70
N ARG A 40 8.90 17.50 14.45
CA ARG A 40 7.58 17.04 14.89
C ARG A 40 6.91 18.04 15.83
N ALA A 41 7.65 18.68 16.74
CA ALA A 41 7.12 19.69 17.65
C ALA A 41 6.56 20.91 16.89
N ILE A 42 7.22 21.35 15.82
CA ILE A 42 6.73 22.45 14.97
C ILE A 42 5.36 22.10 14.38
N ILE A 43 5.23 20.90 13.78
CA ILE A 43 3.97 20.44 13.19
C ILE A 43 2.89 20.28 14.29
N GLN A 44 3.24 19.72 15.45
CA GLN A 44 2.30 19.53 16.56
C GLN A 44 1.76 20.85 17.07
N ASN A 45 2.58 21.89 17.12
CA ASN A 45 2.19 23.23 17.61
C ASN A 45 1.49 24.08 16.54
N TYR A 46 1.46 23.65 15.29
CA TYR A 46 0.75 24.37 14.23
C TYR A 46 -0.75 24.44 14.54
N ASP A 47 -1.32 25.65 14.48
CA ASP A 47 -2.78 25.80 14.61
C ASP A 47 -3.47 25.39 13.32
N ILE A 48 -4.16 24.26 13.35
CA ILE A 48 -4.84 23.67 12.21
C ILE A 48 -6.32 24.04 12.11
N VAL A 49 -6.85 24.86 13.03
CA VAL A 49 -8.28 25.16 13.13
C VAL A 49 -8.81 25.81 11.85
N GLU A 50 -8.12 26.84 11.35
CA GLU A 50 -8.52 27.51 10.11
C GLU A 50 -8.52 26.57 8.92
N LEU A 51 -7.45 25.76 8.76
CA LEU A 51 -7.35 24.78 7.69
C LEU A 51 -8.44 23.70 7.79
N THR A 52 -8.73 23.24 9.00
CA THR A 52 -9.81 22.27 9.24
C THR A 52 -11.16 22.85 8.84
N THR A 53 -11.42 24.10 9.19
CA THR A 53 -12.65 24.78 8.80
C THR A 53 -12.78 24.87 7.28
N GLN A 54 -11.71 25.27 6.58
CA GLN A 54 -11.69 25.34 5.11
C GLN A 54 -11.92 23.96 4.47
N ILE A 55 -11.32 22.90 5.01
CA ILE A 55 -11.53 21.52 4.54
C ILE A 55 -13.00 21.12 4.70
N ILE A 56 -13.59 21.33 5.88
CA ILE A 56 -14.99 21.00 6.14
C ILE A 56 -15.94 21.78 5.22
N GLU A 57 -15.67 23.05 4.96
CA GLU A 57 -16.46 23.85 4.02
C GLU A 57 -16.37 23.30 2.59
N GLN A 58 -15.21 22.88 2.14
CA GLN A 58 -15.07 22.25 0.82
C GLN A 58 -15.78 20.89 0.76
N VAL A 59 -15.66 20.08 1.79
CA VAL A 59 -16.36 18.79 1.90
C VAL A 59 -17.88 18.98 1.86
N ARG A 60 -18.40 19.99 2.53
CA ARG A 60 -19.85 20.32 2.49
C ARG A 60 -20.37 20.71 1.11
N ARG A 61 -19.49 21.18 0.21
CA ARG A 61 -19.84 21.53 -1.17
C ARG A 61 -19.89 20.29 -2.09
N LEU A 62 -19.30 19.17 -1.65
CA LEU A 62 -19.39 17.91 -2.37
C LEU A 62 -20.77 17.30 -2.10
N ASP A 63 -21.36 16.71 -3.14
CA ASP A 63 -22.63 15.97 -3.01
C ASP A 63 -22.36 14.55 -2.45
N VAL A 64 -21.91 14.52 -1.18
CA VAL A 64 -21.56 13.29 -0.46
C VAL A 64 -22.17 13.31 0.93
N PRO A 65 -22.51 12.14 1.51
CA PRO A 65 -23.02 12.07 2.87
C PRO A 65 -21.98 12.58 3.90
N LEU A 66 -22.30 13.66 4.62
CA LEU A 66 -21.39 14.29 5.59
C LEU A 66 -21.30 13.53 6.91
N HIS A 67 -22.26 12.67 7.20
CA HIS A 67 -22.33 11.84 8.41
C HIS A 67 -21.60 10.50 8.28
N GLY A 68 -20.88 10.31 7.18
CA GLY A 68 -20.05 9.14 6.94
C GLY A 68 -18.65 9.25 7.56
N LEU A 69 -17.93 8.17 7.49
CA LEU A 69 -16.51 8.12 7.82
C LEU A 69 -15.66 8.49 6.60
N TRP A 70 -14.45 8.98 6.88
CA TRP A 70 -13.53 9.48 5.86
C TRP A 70 -12.24 8.67 5.83
N ALA A 71 -11.62 8.62 4.66
CA ALA A 71 -10.24 8.20 4.48
C ALA A 71 -9.37 9.45 4.29
N VAL A 72 -8.29 9.55 5.08
CA VAL A 72 -7.29 10.61 5.00
C VAL A 72 -5.97 9.96 4.61
N ARG A 73 -5.50 10.22 3.40
CA ARG A 73 -4.38 9.51 2.77
C ARG A 73 -3.23 10.46 2.47
N SER A 74 -2.02 10.00 2.71
CA SER A 74 -0.81 10.70 2.26
C SER A 74 -0.75 10.76 0.73
N SER A 75 -0.11 11.81 0.24
CA SER A 75 0.28 11.98 -1.15
C SER A 75 1.56 12.81 -1.16
N ALA A 76 2.67 12.16 -0.85
CA ALA A 76 3.97 12.80 -0.78
C ALA A 76 4.59 12.92 -2.18
N THR A 77 5.40 13.97 -2.38
CA THR A 77 6.02 14.25 -3.69
C THR A 77 6.97 13.18 -4.19
N ASN A 78 7.40 12.27 -3.30
CA ASN A 78 8.27 11.14 -3.63
C ASN A 78 7.57 9.78 -3.53
N GLU A 79 6.23 9.73 -3.31
CA GLU A 79 5.49 8.49 -3.02
C GLU A 79 5.42 7.55 -4.24
N ASP A 80 5.21 8.10 -5.43
CA ASP A 80 4.95 7.34 -6.66
C ASP A 80 6.07 7.54 -7.72
N GLY A 81 7.32 7.50 -7.28
CA GLY A 81 8.47 7.64 -8.18
C GLY A 81 8.74 6.39 -9.03
N PRO A 82 9.31 6.54 -10.23
CA PRO A 82 9.60 5.40 -11.12
C PRO A 82 10.67 4.45 -10.57
N HIS A 83 11.48 4.88 -9.61
CA HIS A 83 12.63 4.13 -9.08
C HIS A 83 12.41 3.61 -7.66
N ALA A 84 11.44 4.13 -6.92
CA ALA A 84 11.12 3.68 -5.57
C ALA A 84 9.63 3.86 -5.29
N SER A 85 9.02 2.86 -4.69
CA SER A 85 7.63 2.92 -4.23
C SER A 85 7.63 3.08 -2.72
N PHE A 86 7.04 4.17 -2.23
CA PHE A 86 6.80 4.41 -0.81
C PHE A 86 5.49 3.78 -0.32
N ALA A 87 4.99 2.77 -1.05
CA ALA A 87 3.78 2.03 -0.66
C ALA A 87 3.89 1.54 0.79
N GLY A 88 2.94 1.93 1.63
CA GLY A 88 2.91 1.56 3.05
C GLY A 88 3.99 2.21 3.93
N VAL A 89 4.82 3.10 3.39
CA VAL A 89 5.82 3.86 4.17
C VAL A 89 5.18 5.02 4.89
N TYR A 90 4.32 5.76 4.19
CA TYR A 90 3.54 6.85 4.77
C TYR A 90 2.24 6.35 5.41
N CYS A 91 1.63 7.21 6.22
CA CYS A 91 0.44 6.88 6.98
C CYS A 91 -0.84 7.06 6.13
N THR A 92 -1.81 6.20 6.33
CA THR A 92 -3.20 6.36 5.90
C THR A 92 -4.10 6.22 7.13
N ARG A 93 -5.07 7.11 7.28
CA ARG A 93 -6.08 7.04 8.34
C ARG A 93 -7.43 6.73 7.71
N LEU A 94 -8.07 5.66 8.16
CA LEU A 94 -9.38 5.23 7.71
C LEU A 94 -10.39 5.28 8.85
N GLY A 95 -11.65 5.49 8.50
CA GLY A 95 -12.73 5.52 9.49
C GLY A 95 -12.71 6.78 10.35
N ILE A 96 -12.29 7.91 9.78
CA ILE A 96 -12.15 9.18 10.48
C ILE A 96 -13.46 9.97 10.42
N PRO A 97 -14.05 10.37 11.55
CA PRO A 97 -15.17 11.30 11.57
C PRO A 97 -14.75 12.69 11.07
N LEU A 98 -15.70 13.46 10.54
CA LEU A 98 -15.43 14.72 9.86
C LEU A 98 -14.69 15.73 10.78
N GLU A 99 -15.02 15.75 12.04
CA GLU A 99 -14.41 16.61 13.09
C GLU A 99 -12.95 16.28 13.39
N GLU A 100 -12.51 15.05 13.11
CA GLU A 100 -11.14 14.58 13.37
C GLU A 100 -10.22 14.68 12.12
N ILE A 101 -10.72 15.21 10.99
CA ILE A 101 -9.90 15.33 9.77
C ILE A 101 -8.66 16.19 10.04
N GLY A 102 -8.78 17.29 10.76
CA GLY A 102 -7.63 18.16 11.06
C GLY A 102 -6.52 17.47 11.84
N SER A 103 -6.85 16.74 12.89
CA SER A 103 -5.85 15.97 13.65
C SER A 103 -5.22 14.88 12.80
N SER A 104 -6.02 14.20 11.97
CA SER A 104 -5.54 13.18 11.03
C SER A 104 -4.57 13.75 10.00
N VAL A 105 -4.82 14.97 9.50
CA VAL A 105 -3.88 15.66 8.60
C VAL A 105 -2.54 15.90 9.29
N LYS A 106 -2.53 16.34 10.56
CA LYS A 106 -1.28 16.48 11.34
C LYS A 106 -0.56 15.16 11.49
N ASP A 107 -1.27 14.07 11.78
CA ASP A 107 -0.66 12.74 11.91
C ASP A 107 0.07 12.33 10.61
N LEU A 108 -0.53 12.60 9.45
CA LEU A 108 0.10 12.33 8.16
C LEU A 108 1.36 13.18 7.97
N TRP A 109 1.31 14.47 8.28
CA TRP A 109 2.47 15.36 8.19
C TRP A 109 3.61 14.94 9.12
N LEU A 110 3.26 14.48 10.34
CA LEU A 110 4.22 13.96 11.30
C LEU A 110 4.92 12.69 10.81
N SER A 111 4.23 11.88 9.98
CA SER A 111 4.80 10.64 9.47
C SER A 111 6.00 10.83 8.53
N ILE A 112 6.14 12.00 7.88
CA ILE A 112 7.34 12.34 7.10
C ILE A 112 8.59 12.29 7.98
N TRP A 113 8.48 12.75 9.23
CA TRP A 113 9.56 12.85 10.20
C TRP A 113 9.70 11.60 11.08
N ASP A 114 9.24 10.45 10.59
CA ASP A 114 9.50 9.16 11.23
C ASP A 114 10.84 8.59 10.78
N GLU A 115 11.58 8.00 11.70
CA GLU A 115 12.89 7.39 11.43
C GLU A 115 12.80 6.32 10.33
N ARG A 116 11.68 5.59 10.27
CA ARG A 116 11.39 4.61 9.22
C ARG A 116 11.41 5.22 7.83
N VAL A 117 10.80 6.41 7.66
CA VAL A 117 10.76 7.14 6.38
C VAL A 117 12.14 7.59 5.95
N LEU A 118 12.92 8.14 6.88
CA LEU A 118 14.32 8.54 6.65
C LEU A 118 15.20 7.34 6.23
N ASN A 119 15.09 6.23 6.95
CA ASN A 119 15.88 5.03 6.66
C ASN A 119 15.51 4.44 5.29
N TYR A 120 14.22 4.41 4.94
CA TYR A 120 13.77 3.98 3.61
C TYR A 120 14.28 4.91 2.51
N HIS A 121 14.23 6.23 2.74
CA HIS A 121 14.69 7.23 1.80
C HIS A 121 16.19 7.09 1.54
N ALA A 122 17.00 6.94 2.60
CA ALA A 122 18.44 6.73 2.50
C ALA A 122 18.77 5.42 1.75
N ALA A 123 18.06 4.34 2.02
CA ALA A 123 18.28 3.04 1.37
C ALA A 123 17.87 3.02 -0.11
N SER A 124 16.93 3.87 -0.52
CA SER A 124 16.43 3.94 -1.90
C SER A 124 17.28 4.78 -2.84
N GLY A 125 18.35 5.41 -2.36
CA GLY A 125 19.23 6.26 -3.17
C GLY A 125 18.53 7.48 -3.78
N LEU A 126 17.43 7.90 -3.16
CA LEU A 126 16.63 9.04 -3.62
C LEU A 126 17.30 10.37 -3.30
N SER A 127 16.82 11.43 -3.96
CA SER A 127 17.28 12.80 -3.74
C SER A 127 17.30 13.16 -2.25
N GLU A 128 18.33 13.88 -1.81
CA GLU A 128 18.43 14.45 -0.46
C GLU A 128 17.38 15.54 -0.18
N THR A 129 16.50 15.82 -1.15
CA THR A 129 15.45 16.83 -1.01
C THR A 129 14.37 16.35 -0.05
N ALA A 130 14.00 17.19 0.90
CA ALA A 130 12.91 16.92 1.83
C ALA A 130 11.59 16.70 1.07
N PRO A 131 10.87 15.61 1.32
CA PRO A 131 9.56 15.42 0.72
C PRO A 131 8.56 16.44 1.27
N THR A 132 7.62 16.84 0.42
CA THR A 132 6.44 17.60 0.84
C THR A 132 5.21 16.72 0.71
N MET A 133 4.18 16.98 1.53
CA MET A 133 3.02 16.11 1.59
C MET A 133 1.73 16.88 1.28
N ALA A 134 1.06 16.47 0.22
CA ALA A 134 -0.35 16.69 0.02
C ALA A 134 -1.17 15.63 0.79
N VAL A 135 -2.44 15.92 1.01
CA VAL A 135 -3.34 14.96 1.67
C VAL A 135 -4.61 14.82 0.84
N VAL A 136 -4.97 13.58 0.54
CA VAL A 136 -6.23 13.22 -0.11
C VAL A 136 -7.25 12.89 0.97
N ILE A 137 -8.38 13.60 0.94
CA ILE A 137 -9.51 13.39 1.85
C ILE A 137 -10.68 12.93 0.99
N GLN A 138 -11.17 11.72 1.25
CA GLN A 138 -12.24 11.11 0.45
C GLN A 138 -13.24 10.39 1.35
N PRO A 139 -14.53 10.30 0.97
CA PRO A 139 -15.50 9.49 1.69
C PRO A 139 -15.03 8.04 1.77
N LEU A 140 -15.19 7.42 2.94
CA LEU A 140 -14.97 6.00 3.08
C LEU A 140 -16.23 5.27 2.63
N LEU A 141 -16.11 4.45 1.60
CA LEU A 141 -17.23 3.69 1.05
C LEU A 141 -17.37 2.36 1.78
N GLU A 142 -18.59 1.91 1.98
CA GLU A 142 -18.85 0.57 2.49
C GLU A 142 -18.55 -0.46 1.39
N ALA A 143 -17.63 -1.37 1.66
CA ALA A 143 -17.19 -2.35 0.68
C ALA A 143 -17.85 -3.71 0.91
N GLN A 144 -18.38 -4.30 -0.16
CA GLN A 144 -18.72 -5.73 -0.20
C GLN A 144 -17.44 -6.57 -0.35
N ALA A 145 -16.56 -6.11 -1.24
CA ALA A 145 -15.25 -6.68 -1.51
C ALA A 145 -14.28 -5.56 -1.89
N ALA A 146 -13.03 -5.70 -1.55
CA ALA A 146 -11.98 -4.75 -1.93
C ALA A 146 -10.64 -5.46 -2.10
N GLY A 147 -9.65 -4.78 -2.66
CA GLY A 147 -8.34 -5.37 -2.82
C GLY A 147 -7.42 -4.60 -3.75
N VAL A 148 -6.45 -5.34 -4.31
CA VAL A 148 -5.46 -4.83 -5.24
C VAL A 148 -5.50 -5.62 -6.54
N ALA A 149 -5.35 -4.94 -7.68
CA ALA A 149 -5.23 -5.57 -8.98
C ALA A 149 -3.98 -5.06 -9.69
N TYR A 150 -3.20 -5.97 -10.23
CA TYR A 150 -1.99 -5.70 -11.01
C TYR A 150 -2.31 -5.88 -12.49
N SER A 151 -2.10 -4.85 -13.29
CA SER A 151 -2.40 -4.90 -14.74
C SER A 151 -1.51 -5.86 -15.53
N VAL A 152 -0.41 -6.30 -14.92
CA VAL A 152 0.46 -7.39 -15.39
C VAL A 152 0.75 -8.33 -14.22
N HIS A 153 1.12 -9.58 -14.48
CA HIS A 153 1.50 -10.49 -13.39
C HIS A 153 2.81 -10.04 -12.74
N PRO A 154 2.80 -9.56 -11.47
CA PRO A 154 3.95 -8.84 -10.89
C PRO A 154 5.20 -9.71 -10.74
N LEU A 155 5.05 -11.01 -10.46
CA LEU A 155 6.17 -11.94 -10.28
C LEU A 155 6.72 -12.48 -11.61
N MET A 156 5.85 -12.65 -12.62
CA MET A 156 6.24 -13.26 -13.89
C MET A 156 6.42 -12.25 -15.02
N GLY A 157 6.09 -10.97 -14.79
CA GLY A 157 6.16 -9.93 -15.81
C GLY A 157 5.27 -10.18 -17.04
N ARG A 158 4.24 -11.04 -16.93
CA ARG A 158 3.39 -11.41 -18.06
C ARG A 158 2.34 -10.35 -18.32
N ALA A 159 2.50 -9.59 -19.39
CA ALA A 159 1.55 -8.54 -19.81
C ALA A 159 0.17 -9.09 -20.23
N THR A 160 0.08 -10.38 -20.54
CA THR A 160 -1.17 -11.08 -20.91
C THR A 160 -1.95 -11.61 -19.70
N GLN A 161 -1.56 -11.25 -18.50
CA GLN A 161 -2.20 -11.70 -17.25
C GLN A 161 -2.43 -10.52 -16.30
N VAL A 162 -3.65 -10.41 -15.78
CA VAL A 162 -4.00 -9.52 -14.68
C VAL A 162 -4.12 -10.35 -13.42
N MET A 163 -3.39 -9.97 -12.35
CA MET A 163 -3.48 -10.62 -11.06
C MET A 163 -4.37 -9.78 -10.13
N ILE A 164 -5.29 -10.42 -9.43
CA ILE A 164 -6.26 -9.78 -8.54
C ILE A 164 -6.19 -10.44 -7.17
N ASN A 165 -5.99 -9.63 -6.14
CA ASN A 165 -6.10 -10.02 -4.74
C ASN A 165 -7.37 -9.40 -4.15
N ALA A 166 -8.21 -10.20 -3.50
CA ALA A 166 -9.50 -9.77 -3.01
C ALA A 166 -9.77 -10.21 -1.58
N VAL A 167 -10.31 -9.29 -0.77
CA VAL A 167 -10.82 -9.58 0.56
C VAL A 167 -12.28 -9.15 0.68
N ALA A 168 -13.02 -9.83 1.53
CA ALA A 168 -14.36 -9.41 1.91
C ALA A 168 -14.29 -8.13 2.76
N GLY A 169 -15.14 -7.14 2.47
CA GLY A 169 -15.12 -5.85 3.13
C GLY A 169 -13.99 -4.94 2.67
N LEU A 170 -13.43 -4.13 3.56
CA LEU A 170 -12.41 -3.12 3.28
C LEU A 170 -11.01 -3.74 3.13
N ALA A 171 -10.24 -3.27 2.16
CA ALA A 171 -8.89 -3.76 1.85
C ALA A 171 -7.81 -3.38 2.86
N ALA A 172 -8.09 -2.58 3.91
CA ALA A 172 -7.08 -2.20 4.90
C ALA A 172 -6.43 -3.41 5.56
N ALA A 173 -7.21 -4.47 5.84
CA ALA A 173 -6.70 -5.72 6.38
C ALA A 173 -5.76 -6.49 5.42
N LEU A 174 -5.86 -6.24 4.12
CA LEU A 174 -4.91 -6.76 3.13
C LEU A 174 -3.60 -5.95 3.14
N VAL A 175 -3.70 -4.64 3.22
CA VAL A 175 -2.54 -3.74 3.17
C VAL A 175 -1.67 -3.87 4.43
N ASP A 176 -2.28 -4.06 5.60
CA ASP A 176 -1.55 -4.27 6.86
C ASP A 176 -1.11 -5.73 7.09
N GLY A 177 -1.46 -6.65 6.18
CA GLY A 177 -1.10 -8.06 6.24
C GLY A 177 -1.91 -8.89 7.25
N SER A 178 -2.96 -8.34 7.85
CA SER A 178 -3.80 -9.05 8.82
C SER A 178 -4.81 -10.01 8.18
N ALA A 179 -5.08 -9.88 6.86
CA ALA A 179 -5.95 -10.77 6.11
C ALA A 179 -5.22 -11.38 4.91
N THR A 180 -5.43 -12.68 4.70
CA THR A 180 -4.98 -13.38 3.49
C THR A 180 -6.05 -13.23 2.41
N PRO A 181 -5.70 -12.71 1.22
CA PRO A 181 -6.68 -12.53 0.14
C PRO A 181 -6.96 -13.81 -0.64
N ASP A 182 -8.13 -13.87 -1.27
CA ASP A 182 -8.31 -14.71 -2.43
C ASP A 182 -7.47 -14.17 -3.59
N GLN A 183 -6.87 -15.05 -4.38
CA GLN A 183 -6.05 -14.68 -5.53
C GLN A 183 -6.65 -15.21 -6.82
N TYR A 184 -6.61 -14.38 -7.85
CA TYR A 184 -7.11 -14.71 -9.17
C TYR A 184 -6.13 -14.24 -10.24
N VAL A 185 -5.96 -15.04 -11.29
CA VAL A 185 -5.22 -14.65 -12.50
C VAL A 185 -6.17 -14.70 -13.68
N VAL A 186 -6.36 -13.56 -14.33
CA VAL A 186 -7.20 -13.41 -15.52
C VAL A 186 -6.32 -13.26 -16.74
N GLU A 187 -6.49 -14.14 -17.74
CA GLU A 187 -5.81 -14.04 -19.02
C GLU A 187 -6.46 -12.99 -19.91
N ILE A 188 -5.61 -12.23 -20.57
CA ILE A 188 -5.97 -11.10 -21.44
C ILE A 188 -5.54 -11.41 -22.86
N ALA A 189 -6.46 -11.25 -23.82
CA ALA A 189 -6.16 -11.33 -25.23
C ALA A 189 -5.38 -10.09 -25.72
N GLU A 190 -4.82 -10.15 -26.92
CA GLU A 190 -4.09 -9.04 -27.56
C GLU A 190 -4.90 -7.74 -27.68
N ASN A 191 -6.22 -7.84 -27.81
CA ASN A 191 -7.14 -6.68 -27.81
C ASN A 191 -7.47 -6.13 -26.44
N SER A 192 -6.73 -6.53 -25.40
CA SER A 192 -6.92 -6.15 -24.00
C SER A 192 -8.26 -6.60 -23.38
N GLN A 193 -8.92 -7.62 -23.98
CA GLN A 193 -10.13 -8.20 -23.40
C GLN A 193 -9.82 -9.42 -22.55
N PRO A 194 -10.46 -9.59 -21.39
CA PRO A 194 -10.33 -10.80 -20.57
C PRO A 194 -10.92 -12.00 -21.33
N VAL A 195 -10.19 -13.12 -21.27
CA VAL A 195 -10.54 -14.36 -21.95
C VAL A 195 -11.04 -15.43 -20.99
N ARG A 196 -10.24 -15.68 -19.95
CA ARG A 196 -10.55 -16.71 -18.95
C ARG A 196 -9.83 -16.42 -17.63
N ILE A 197 -10.31 -17.04 -16.57
CA ILE A 197 -9.62 -17.10 -15.28
C ILE A 197 -8.72 -18.35 -15.32
N SER A 198 -7.40 -18.15 -15.34
CA SER A 198 -6.43 -19.24 -15.42
C SER A 198 -6.04 -19.81 -14.06
N GLU A 199 -6.18 -19.00 -13.01
CA GLU A 199 -5.87 -19.41 -11.65
C GLU A 199 -6.87 -18.82 -10.66
N ARG A 200 -7.22 -19.61 -9.63
CA ARG A 200 -8.12 -19.21 -8.56
C ARG A 200 -7.69 -19.90 -7.27
N ILE A 201 -7.24 -19.12 -6.31
CA ILE A 201 -6.87 -19.59 -4.98
C ILE A 201 -7.85 -18.96 -3.99
N ILE A 202 -8.69 -19.77 -3.37
CA ILE A 202 -9.70 -19.32 -2.40
C ILE A 202 -9.24 -19.74 -1.01
N VAL A 203 -9.05 -18.78 -0.11
CA VAL A 203 -8.50 -19.02 1.22
C VAL A 203 -9.56 -19.24 2.30
N GLY A 204 -10.83 -19.08 1.96
CA GLY A 204 -11.93 -19.30 2.91
C GLY A 204 -11.98 -18.28 4.03
N GLN A 205 -12.09 -17.01 3.67
CA GLN A 205 -12.17 -15.91 4.64
C GLN A 205 -13.35 -16.11 5.59
N THR A 206 -13.14 -15.84 6.87
CA THR A 206 -14.15 -15.97 7.93
C THR A 206 -14.57 -14.63 8.50
N GLN A 207 -13.84 -13.56 8.22
CA GLN A 207 -14.08 -12.21 8.71
C GLN A 207 -13.94 -11.18 7.60
N ALA A 208 -14.61 -10.05 7.76
CA ALA A 208 -14.51 -8.90 6.90
C ALA A 208 -14.34 -7.63 7.75
N LEU A 209 -13.44 -6.74 7.33
CA LEU A 209 -13.34 -5.41 7.92
C LEU A 209 -14.49 -4.55 7.39
N ARG A 210 -15.33 -4.01 8.28
CA ARG A 210 -16.53 -3.24 7.94
C ARG A 210 -16.58 -1.92 8.72
N MET A 211 -17.30 -0.96 8.17
CA MET A 211 -17.68 0.25 8.88
C MET A 211 -18.79 -0.06 9.89
N THR A 212 -18.66 0.52 11.08
CA THR A 212 -19.68 0.49 12.13
C THR A 212 -19.84 1.89 12.72
N ASN A 213 -20.87 2.10 13.53
CA ASN A 213 -21.06 3.36 14.27
C ASN A 213 -19.91 3.65 15.27
N GLN A 214 -19.06 2.67 15.54
CA GLN A 214 -17.89 2.77 16.43
C GLN A 214 -16.55 2.77 15.67
N GLY A 215 -16.58 3.07 14.37
CA GLY A 215 -15.41 3.00 13.48
C GLY A 215 -15.28 1.66 12.76
N LEU A 216 -14.06 1.33 12.34
CA LEU A 216 -13.79 0.08 11.60
C LEU A 216 -13.71 -1.12 12.57
N ARG A 217 -14.40 -2.19 12.25
CA ARG A 217 -14.41 -3.43 13.02
C ARG A 217 -14.31 -4.66 12.11
N SER A 218 -13.52 -5.64 12.56
CA SER A 218 -13.55 -6.97 11.97
C SER A 218 -14.81 -7.69 12.41
N MET A 219 -15.62 -8.11 11.46
CA MET A 219 -16.90 -8.79 11.70
C MET A 219 -16.92 -10.15 11.05
N PRO A 220 -17.51 -11.17 11.69
CA PRO A 220 -17.64 -12.49 11.08
C PRO A 220 -18.47 -12.42 9.79
N LEU A 221 -18.07 -13.19 8.79
CA LEU A 221 -18.87 -13.41 7.60
C LEU A 221 -20.04 -14.35 7.92
N LEU A 222 -21.12 -14.22 7.16
CA LEU A 222 -22.25 -15.16 7.24
C LEU A 222 -21.75 -16.58 6.89
N SER A 223 -22.26 -17.57 7.61
CA SER A 223 -21.84 -18.98 7.41
C SER A 223 -21.95 -19.45 5.96
N GLU A 224 -22.91 -18.92 5.21
CA GLU A 224 -23.16 -19.23 3.80
C GLU A 224 -22.05 -18.67 2.87
N THR A 225 -21.33 -17.64 3.28
CA THR A 225 -20.27 -16.99 2.49
C THR A 225 -18.88 -17.44 2.89
N VAL A 226 -18.74 -18.12 4.02
CA VAL A 226 -17.46 -18.68 4.46
C VAL A 226 -16.98 -19.75 3.47
N GLY A 227 -15.77 -19.59 2.96
CA GLY A 227 -15.20 -20.51 1.97
C GLY A 227 -15.66 -20.28 0.53
N CYS A 228 -16.53 -19.30 0.28
CA CYS A 228 -16.90 -18.89 -1.06
C CYS A 228 -15.89 -17.89 -1.64
N ALA A 229 -15.77 -17.87 -2.96
CA ALA A 229 -14.98 -16.86 -3.67
C ALA A 229 -15.53 -15.45 -3.39
N VAL A 230 -14.66 -14.51 -3.07
CA VAL A 230 -15.04 -13.12 -2.77
C VAL A 230 -15.60 -12.40 -4.00
N LEU A 231 -15.13 -12.76 -5.19
CA LEU A 231 -15.59 -12.17 -6.46
C LEU A 231 -16.21 -13.21 -7.39
N SER A 232 -17.29 -12.81 -8.07
CA SER A 232 -17.83 -13.53 -9.21
C SER A 232 -16.96 -13.35 -10.46
N ASP A 233 -17.11 -14.24 -11.44
CA ASP A 233 -16.38 -14.18 -12.70
C ASP A 233 -16.63 -12.87 -13.46
N ASP A 234 -17.87 -12.38 -13.49
CA ASP A 234 -18.23 -11.11 -14.11
C ASP A 234 -17.50 -9.92 -13.48
N ARG A 235 -17.40 -9.90 -12.14
CA ARG A 235 -16.65 -8.87 -11.41
C ARG A 235 -15.15 -8.96 -11.69
N LEU A 236 -14.58 -10.17 -11.76
CA LEU A 236 -13.19 -10.39 -12.12
C LEU A 236 -12.89 -9.89 -13.53
N PHE A 237 -13.72 -10.20 -14.51
CA PHE A 237 -13.55 -9.72 -15.88
C PHE A 237 -13.73 -8.20 -16.01
N ALA A 238 -14.69 -7.62 -15.28
CA ALA A 238 -14.86 -6.16 -15.27
C ALA A 238 -13.63 -5.45 -14.70
N LEU A 239 -13.10 -5.94 -13.58
CA LEU A 239 -11.90 -5.39 -12.94
C LEU A 239 -10.65 -5.57 -13.81
N ALA A 240 -10.46 -6.74 -14.41
CA ALA A 240 -9.33 -6.99 -15.32
C ALA A 240 -9.37 -6.06 -16.55
N ARG A 241 -10.57 -5.81 -17.10
CA ARG A 241 -10.75 -4.86 -18.19
C ARG A 241 -10.41 -3.43 -17.74
N ALA A 242 -10.87 -3.00 -16.57
CA ALA A 242 -10.55 -1.70 -16.01
C ALA A 242 -9.04 -1.53 -15.80
N ALA A 243 -8.35 -2.54 -15.26
CA ALA A 243 -6.91 -2.53 -15.07
C ALA A 243 -6.16 -2.32 -16.39
N LYS A 244 -6.54 -3.00 -17.46
CA LYS A 244 -5.93 -2.83 -18.80
C LYS A 244 -6.25 -1.49 -19.44
N GLN A 245 -7.42 -0.93 -19.19
CA GLN A 245 -7.77 0.41 -19.67
C GLN A 245 -6.92 1.49 -18.99
N ILE A 246 -6.70 1.36 -17.67
CA ILE A 246 -5.86 2.30 -16.91
C ILE A 246 -4.39 2.16 -17.31
N GLU A 247 -3.85 0.93 -17.42
CA GLU A 247 -2.51 0.69 -17.95
C GLU A 247 -2.31 1.41 -19.28
N LYS A 248 -3.27 1.27 -20.21
CA LYS A 248 -3.21 1.94 -21.51
C LYS A 248 -3.22 3.47 -21.38
N ALA A 249 -4.02 4.02 -20.47
CA ALA A 249 -4.10 5.46 -20.23
C ALA A 249 -2.83 6.03 -19.61
N PHE A 250 -2.18 5.26 -18.71
CA PHE A 250 -0.94 5.63 -18.04
C PHE A 250 0.30 5.37 -18.92
N GLY A 251 0.21 4.47 -19.90
CA GLY A 251 1.32 4.08 -20.78
C GLY A 251 2.34 3.13 -20.12
N HIS A 252 2.05 2.60 -18.95
CA HIS A 252 2.89 1.64 -18.21
C HIS A 252 2.03 0.76 -17.31
N PRO A 253 2.55 -0.42 -16.86
CA PRO A 253 1.89 -1.28 -15.91
C PRO A 253 1.56 -0.57 -14.60
N VAL A 254 0.37 -0.88 -14.08
CA VAL A 254 -0.17 -0.24 -12.87
C VAL A 254 -0.66 -1.27 -11.85
N ASP A 255 -0.51 -0.94 -10.57
CA ASP A 255 -1.28 -1.53 -9.49
C ASP A 255 -2.48 -0.61 -9.17
N LEU A 256 -3.60 -1.23 -8.84
CA LEU A 256 -4.87 -0.56 -8.60
C LEU A 256 -5.42 -0.98 -7.25
N GLU A 257 -5.74 -0.02 -6.39
CA GLU A 257 -6.62 -0.27 -5.26
C GLU A 257 -8.07 -0.10 -5.72
N TRP A 258 -8.90 -1.07 -5.41
CA TRP A 258 -10.29 -1.12 -5.86
C TRP A 258 -11.22 -1.58 -4.74
N LEU A 259 -12.50 -1.25 -4.89
CA LEU A 259 -13.58 -1.87 -4.12
C LEU A 259 -14.84 -2.07 -4.98
N TYR A 260 -15.67 -3.01 -4.55
CA TYR A 260 -17.05 -3.16 -5.00
C TYR A 260 -18.00 -2.82 -3.85
N ASP A 261 -18.96 -1.94 -4.15
CA ASP A 261 -20.15 -1.70 -3.31
C ASP A 261 -21.43 -2.13 -4.08
N GLU A 262 -22.61 -1.74 -3.60
CA GLU A 262 -23.89 -2.01 -4.26
C GLU A 262 -24.02 -1.30 -5.63
N ARG A 263 -23.33 -0.20 -5.82
CA ARG A 263 -23.38 0.62 -7.05
C ARG A 263 -22.39 0.12 -8.11
N GLY A 264 -21.37 -0.67 -7.74
CA GLY A 264 -20.43 -1.27 -8.67
C GLY A 264 -18.96 -1.14 -8.28
N LEU A 265 -18.10 -1.10 -9.29
CA LEU A 265 -16.64 -1.00 -9.15
C LEU A 265 -16.22 0.45 -8.91
N TRP A 266 -15.40 0.66 -7.88
CA TRP A 266 -14.72 1.90 -7.57
C TRP A 266 -13.21 1.68 -7.63
N LEU A 267 -12.52 2.61 -8.26
CA LEU A 267 -11.07 2.67 -8.28
C LEU A 267 -10.62 3.74 -7.29
N LEU A 268 -9.82 3.34 -6.31
CA LEU A 268 -9.41 4.19 -5.20
C LEU A 268 -8.05 4.84 -5.44
N GLN A 269 -7.13 4.08 -6.04
CA GLN A 269 -5.78 4.54 -6.37
C GLN A 269 -5.24 3.73 -7.55
N ALA A 270 -4.40 4.38 -8.37
CA ALA A 270 -3.62 3.74 -9.42
C ALA A 270 -2.20 4.27 -9.36
N ARG A 271 -1.21 3.39 -9.39
CA ARG A 271 0.21 3.78 -9.39
C ARG A 271 1.05 2.86 -10.27
N PRO A 272 2.22 3.31 -10.74
CA PRO A 272 3.15 2.46 -11.47
C PRO A 272 3.56 1.24 -10.64
N ILE A 273 3.63 0.06 -11.28
CA ILE A 273 4.28 -1.08 -10.64
C ILE A 273 5.78 -0.84 -10.71
N SER A 274 6.42 -0.62 -9.55
CA SER A 274 7.87 -0.53 -9.44
C SER A 274 8.50 -1.93 -9.40
N GLY A 275 9.69 -2.08 -10.01
CA GLY A 275 10.47 -3.32 -9.92
C GLY A 275 9.96 -4.48 -10.78
N LEU A 276 9.12 -4.24 -11.80
CA LEU A 276 8.88 -5.22 -12.84
C LEU A 276 10.21 -5.51 -13.54
N ALA A 277 10.93 -6.50 -13.04
CA ALA A 277 11.98 -7.13 -13.83
C ALA A 277 11.29 -7.78 -15.03
N GLY A 278 11.59 -7.29 -16.26
CA GLY A 278 11.35 -8.08 -17.46
C GLY A 278 11.95 -9.47 -17.24
N PRO A 279 11.64 -10.49 -18.08
CA PRO A 279 12.20 -11.81 -17.93
C PRO A 279 13.73 -11.71 -18.01
N ARG A 280 14.35 -11.42 -16.87
CA ARG A 280 15.79 -11.48 -16.68
C ARG A 280 16.13 -12.97 -16.76
N ARG A 281 16.82 -13.38 -17.78
CA ARG A 281 17.59 -14.61 -17.68
C ARG A 281 18.59 -14.36 -16.57
N LEU A 282 18.27 -14.86 -15.37
CA LEU A 282 19.20 -14.86 -14.26
C LEU A 282 20.41 -15.69 -14.71
N THR A 283 21.53 -15.05 -14.95
CA THR A 283 22.83 -15.73 -14.99
C THR A 283 23.21 -16.00 -13.52
N ASN A 284 23.99 -17.04 -13.25
CA ASN A 284 24.41 -17.39 -11.89
C ASN A 284 25.09 -16.23 -11.15
N ASP A 285 25.62 -15.23 -11.87
CA ASP A 285 26.30 -14.06 -11.33
C ASP A 285 25.33 -12.91 -10.95
N ASP A 286 24.07 -12.96 -11.41
CA ASP A 286 23.05 -11.95 -11.15
C ASP A 286 22.09 -12.33 -10.00
N CYS A 287 22.35 -13.41 -9.28
CA CYS A 287 21.53 -13.84 -8.15
C CYS A 287 21.86 -13.04 -6.90
N GLU A 288 21.00 -12.09 -6.54
CA GLU A 288 21.04 -11.44 -5.24
C GLU A 288 20.26 -12.28 -4.23
N TRP A 289 20.96 -12.83 -3.24
CA TRP A 289 20.36 -13.60 -2.15
C TRP A 289 19.73 -12.64 -1.13
N SER A 290 18.39 -12.55 -1.13
CA SER A 290 17.64 -11.69 -0.22
C SER A 290 16.91 -12.53 0.83
N ARG A 291 16.90 -12.04 2.08
CA ARG A 291 16.08 -12.59 3.18
C ARG A 291 14.60 -12.21 3.09
N ALA A 292 14.20 -11.36 2.13
CA ALA A 292 12.86 -10.81 2.05
C ALA A 292 11.78 -11.90 2.08
N ASN A 293 11.95 -12.97 1.32
CA ASN A 293 11.00 -14.08 1.23
C ASN A 293 10.98 -15.00 2.47
N PHE A 294 12.02 -14.94 3.31
CA PHE A 294 12.12 -15.77 4.53
C PHE A 294 11.75 -14.99 5.80
N LYS A 295 11.64 -13.66 5.71
CA LYS A 295 11.39 -12.81 6.89
C LYS A 295 10.05 -13.11 7.56
N GLU A 296 9.05 -13.53 6.80
CA GLU A 296 7.73 -13.94 7.32
C GLU A 296 7.78 -15.31 8.01
N THR A 297 8.60 -16.23 7.48
CA THR A 297 8.74 -17.59 8.02
C THR A 297 9.81 -17.67 9.10
N LEU A 298 10.86 -16.84 9.01
CA LEU A 298 12.00 -16.78 9.93
C LEU A 298 12.28 -15.29 10.27
N PRO A 299 11.46 -14.67 11.13
CA PRO A 299 11.58 -13.24 11.47
C PRO A 299 12.90 -12.90 12.18
N GLU A 300 13.46 -13.86 12.90
CA GLU A 300 14.75 -13.73 13.58
C GLU A 300 15.80 -14.65 12.95
N LEU A 301 17.09 -14.31 13.15
CA LEU A 301 18.18 -15.21 12.79
C LEU A 301 18.10 -16.47 13.62
N PRO A 302 17.96 -17.66 13.03
CA PRO A 302 17.92 -18.88 13.78
C PRO A 302 19.24 -19.08 14.54
N SER A 303 19.18 -19.73 15.70
CA SER A 303 20.37 -20.13 16.43
C SER A 303 21.29 -21.00 15.57
N PRO A 304 22.58 -21.13 15.89
CA PRO A 304 23.49 -22.03 15.15
C PRO A 304 22.94 -23.46 14.99
N LEU A 305 22.25 -23.97 16.01
CA LEU A 305 21.57 -25.27 15.94
C LEU A 305 20.39 -25.25 14.96
N GLY A 306 19.60 -24.16 14.97
CA GLY A 306 18.50 -23.96 14.04
C GLY A 306 18.96 -23.84 12.59
N LEU A 307 20.09 -23.18 12.34
CA LEU A 307 20.72 -23.12 11.01
C LEU A 307 21.14 -24.50 10.53
N SER A 308 21.82 -25.27 11.36
CA SER A 308 22.26 -26.62 11.03
C SER A 308 21.08 -27.56 10.72
N PHE A 309 19.97 -27.42 11.45
CA PHE A 309 18.74 -28.16 11.14
C PHE A 309 18.13 -27.72 9.81
N LEU A 310 18.05 -26.42 9.56
CA LEU A 310 17.52 -25.87 8.31
C LEU A 310 18.36 -26.29 7.10
N GLU A 311 19.68 -26.29 7.19
CA GLU A 311 20.56 -26.77 6.12
C GLU A 311 20.28 -28.24 5.80
N GLN A 312 20.19 -29.11 6.80
CA GLN A 312 19.88 -30.52 6.58
C GLN A 312 18.46 -30.72 6.03
N PHE A 313 17.49 -29.95 6.52
CA PHE A 313 16.12 -30.02 6.03
C PHE A 313 16.02 -29.57 4.58
N MET A 314 16.61 -28.43 4.23
CA MET A 314 16.62 -27.89 2.88
C MET A 314 17.32 -28.84 1.91
N ASP A 315 18.49 -29.35 2.25
CA ASP A 315 19.22 -30.29 1.38
C ASP A 315 18.41 -31.58 1.17
N ARG A 316 17.85 -32.16 2.22
CA ARG A 316 17.17 -33.46 2.17
C ARG A 316 15.78 -33.40 1.51
N TYR A 317 15.00 -32.36 1.78
CA TYR A 317 13.59 -32.33 1.39
C TYR A 317 13.29 -31.37 0.23
N ILE A 318 14.18 -30.43 -0.04
CA ILE A 318 13.98 -29.45 -1.10
C ILE A 318 15.02 -29.66 -2.22
N VAL A 319 16.32 -29.56 -1.93
CA VAL A 319 17.38 -29.58 -2.95
C VAL A 319 17.60 -30.98 -3.53
N ALA A 320 17.65 -32.02 -2.69
CA ALA A 320 17.92 -33.38 -3.17
C ALA A 320 16.84 -33.95 -4.11
N PRO A 321 15.53 -33.69 -3.92
CA PRO A 321 14.51 -34.06 -4.90
C PRO A 321 14.70 -33.40 -6.26
N TYR A 322 15.04 -32.09 -6.30
CA TYR A 322 15.27 -31.37 -7.55
C TYR A 322 16.53 -31.86 -8.29
N ARG A 323 17.62 -32.15 -7.56
CA ARG A 323 18.81 -32.77 -8.16
C ARG A 323 18.52 -34.15 -8.79
N ARG A 324 17.58 -34.92 -8.24
CA ARG A 324 17.14 -36.21 -8.81
C ARG A 324 16.32 -36.06 -10.09
N LEU A 325 15.68 -34.89 -10.26
CA LEU A 325 14.88 -34.57 -11.45
C LEU A 325 15.72 -33.92 -12.56
N GLY A 326 17.02 -33.75 -12.35
CA GLY A 326 17.93 -33.17 -13.35
C GLY A 326 17.85 -31.61 -13.46
N CYS A 327 17.34 -30.95 -12.40
CA CYS A 327 17.30 -29.51 -12.30
C CYS A 327 18.47 -28.99 -11.47
#